data_f553f249fa941abf689a3ded8a1ba678
#
_entry.id   f553f249fa941abf689a3ded8a1ba678
#
_cell.length_a   1.000
_cell.length_b   1.000
_cell.length_c   1.000
_cell.angle_alpha   90.00
_cell.angle_beta   90.00
_cell.angle_gamma   90.00
#
_symmetry.space_group_name_H-M   'P 1'
#
loop_
_entity.id
_entity.type
_entity.pdbx_description
1 polymer ?
#
loop_
_entity_poly.entity_id
_entity_poly.type
_entity_poly.pdbx_seq_one_letter_code
_entity_poly.pdbx_strand_id
1 'polypeptide(L)'
;TEITGANLSEGDLLIGIPSSGVHSNGYSLVRNVMSHSGSSWEDEAPFNVEDGRIERFRDGPLTLGEIFLNPTKIYCDPIVDLITNGPCDRSMIHGICHVTGGGLSNLLRLHDTLGWDISNPLPILPEFDWIQKNGNVSDKEMHRTFNMGCGMIIAVESSVAKSVCDWLDERLPGCSVIGEVVNNGRKVSHVNPEVLF
;
A
#
# COMPACT_ATOMS: atom_id res chain seq x y z
N THR A 1 8.95 -12.44 20.88
CA THR A 1 7.48 -12.29 20.86
C THR A 1 7.07 -11.96 19.42
N GLU A 2 6.01 -12.56 18.93
CA GLU A 2 5.47 -12.28 17.59
C GLU A 2 4.72 -10.94 17.58
N ILE A 3 4.72 -10.25 16.44
CA ILE A 3 3.92 -9.04 16.21
C ILE A 3 2.62 -9.49 15.54
N THR A 4 1.57 -9.65 16.33
CA THR A 4 0.31 -10.28 15.90
C THR A 4 -0.87 -9.31 15.81
N GLY A 5 -0.69 -8.05 16.23
CA GLY A 5 -1.78 -7.09 16.41
C GLY A 5 -2.41 -7.11 17.82
N ALA A 6 -2.03 -8.05 18.68
CA ALA A 6 -2.59 -8.17 20.02
C ALA A 6 -2.32 -6.97 20.94
N ASN A 7 -1.29 -6.19 20.65
CA ASN A 7 -0.92 -4.98 21.41
C ASN A 7 -1.48 -3.69 20.78
N LEU A 8 -2.24 -3.79 19.68
CA LEU A 8 -2.85 -2.62 19.07
C LEU A 8 -3.76 -1.88 20.02
N SER A 9 -3.63 -0.57 20.03
CA SER A 9 -4.38 0.34 20.89
C SER A 9 -4.93 1.51 20.10
N GLU A 10 -6.05 2.06 20.54
CA GLU A 10 -6.58 3.31 20.00
C GLU A 10 -5.53 4.42 20.13
N GLY A 11 -5.29 5.17 19.05
CA GLY A 11 -4.27 6.21 18.97
C GLY A 11 -2.90 5.73 18.47
N ASP A 12 -2.70 4.44 18.19
CA ASP A 12 -1.53 3.98 17.45
C ASP A 12 -1.53 4.59 16.05
N LEU A 13 -0.37 5.04 15.58
CA LEU A 13 -0.24 5.64 14.26
C LEU A 13 0.11 4.60 13.20
N LEU A 14 -0.44 4.81 12.01
CA LEU A 14 -0.25 3.95 10.85
C LEU A 14 0.78 4.57 9.91
N ILE A 15 1.88 3.87 9.69
CA ILE A 15 2.92 4.27 8.73
C ILE A 15 2.69 3.46 7.45
N GLY A 16 2.41 4.17 6.35
CA GLY A 16 2.30 3.59 5.01
C GLY A 16 3.66 3.53 4.33
N ILE A 17 3.95 2.41 3.69
CA ILE A 17 5.16 2.17 2.92
C ILE A 17 4.77 2.03 1.45
N PRO A 18 5.38 2.81 0.53
CA PRO A 18 5.01 2.80 -0.89
C PRO A 18 5.16 1.44 -1.56
N SER A 19 4.23 1.14 -2.45
CA SER A 19 4.35 0.03 -3.39
C SER A 19 5.18 0.40 -4.62
N SER A 20 5.59 -0.61 -5.38
CA SER A 20 6.23 -0.45 -6.69
C SER A 20 5.23 -0.52 -7.87
N GLY A 21 3.95 -0.73 -7.59
CA GLY A 21 2.90 -0.93 -8.59
C GLY A 21 1.81 -1.88 -8.08
N VAL A 22 1.18 -2.60 -8.99
CA VAL A 22 0.10 -3.54 -8.65
C VAL A 22 0.57 -4.75 -7.86
N HIS A 23 1.88 -4.97 -7.78
CA HIS A 23 2.49 -6.16 -7.19
C HIS A 23 1.99 -7.44 -7.89
N SER A 24 1.53 -8.43 -7.12
CA SER A 24 1.03 -9.69 -7.67
C SER A 24 -0.48 -9.85 -7.50
N ASN A 25 -1.23 -8.74 -7.36
CA ASN A 25 -2.65 -8.77 -7.07
C ASN A 25 -3.48 -8.08 -8.16
N GLY A 26 -4.75 -8.48 -8.29
CA GLY A 26 -5.71 -7.83 -9.17
C GLY A 26 -5.52 -8.10 -10.67
N TYR A 27 -4.65 -9.02 -11.07
CA TYR A 27 -4.35 -9.26 -12.50
C TYR A 27 -5.54 -9.73 -13.33
N SER A 28 -6.54 -10.36 -12.75
CA SER A 28 -7.77 -10.69 -13.46
C SER A 28 -8.49 -9.43 -13.93
N LEU A 29 -8.54 -8.40 -13.08
CA LEU A 29 -9.12 -7.11 -13.42
C LEU A 29 -8.24 -6.37 -14.42
N VAL A 30 -6.92 -6.33 -14.24
CA VAL A 30 -5.99 -5.70 -15.18
C VAL A 30 -6.14 -6.29 -16.58
N ARG A 31 -6.15 -7.63 -16.73
CA ARG A 31 -6.34 -8.30 -18.04
C ARG A 31 -7.69 -7.98 -18.66
N ASN A 32 -8.73 -7.91 -17.83
CA ASN A 32 -10.07 -7.56 -18.30
C ASN A 32 -10.10 -6.12 -18.85
N VAL A 33 -9.51 -5.17 -18.11
CA VAL A 33 -9.41 -3.77 -18.55
C VAL A 33 -8.58 -3.65 -19.82
N MET A 34 -7.42 -4.30 -19.90
CA MET A 34 -6.59 -4.35 -21.12
C MET A 34 -7.39 -4.83 -22.34
N SER A 35 -8.12 -5.94 -22.19
CA SER A 35 -8.92 -6.50 -23.26
C SER A 35 -10.06 -5.58 -23.72
N HIS A 36 -10.75 -4.91 -22.79
CA HIS A 36 -11.88 -4.04 -23.10
C HIS A 36 -11.46 -2.67 -23.66
N SER A 37 -10.31 -2.15 -23.19
CA SER A 37 -9.77 -0.89 -23.72
C SER A 37 -9.16 -1.03 -25.12
N GLY A 38 -8.96 -2.27 -25.59
CA GLY A 38 -8.25 -2.54 -26.84
C GLY A 38 -6.75 -2.28 -26.77
N SER A 39 -6.19 -2.13 -25.55
CA SER A 39 -4.77 -1.89 -25.35
C SER A 39 -3.95 -3.17 -25.41
N SER A 40 -2.72 -3.05 -25.92
CA SER A 40 -1.72 -4.12 -25.92
C SER A 40 -0.70 -3.92 -24.79
N TRP A 41 -0.08 -5.01 -24.34
CA TRP A 41 1.02 -4.96 -23.36
C TRP A 41 2.27 -4.25 -23.93
N GLU A 42 2.43 -4.22 -25.23
CA GLU A 42 3.50 -3.53 -25.94
C GLU A 42 3.22 -2.03 -26.18
N ASP A 43 1.98 -1.57 -25.93
CA ASP A 43 1.64 -0.16 -26.09
C ASP A 43 2.41 0.70 -25.08
N GLU A 44 2.85 1.88 -25.56
CA GLU A 44 3.44 2.89 -24.68
C GLU A 44 2.41 3.32 -23.64
N ALA A 45 2.88 3.45 -22.38
CA ALA A 45 2.03 3.89 -21.29
C ALA A 45 1.52 5.33 -21.52
N PRO A 46 0.21 5.57 -21.51
CA PRO A 46 -0.36 6.91 -21.76
C PRO A 46 -0.27 7.84 -20.53
N PHE A 47 0.61 7.55 -19.60
CA PHE A 47 0.83 8.32 -18.37
C PHE A 47 2.30 8.30 -17.97
N ASN A 48 2.72 9.34 -17.22
CA ASN A 48 4.08 9.43 -16.73
C ASN A 48 4.29 8.55 -15.49
N VAL A 49 5.44 7.94 -15.41
CA VAL A 49 5.90 7.17 -14.26
C VAL A 49 7.18 7.80 -13.73
N GLU A 50 7.30 7.90 -12.41
CA GLU A 50 8.47 8.43 -11.74
C GLU A 50 9.75 7.66 -12.14
N ASP A 51 10.83 8.38 -12.43
CA ASP A 51 12.09 7.79 -12.85
C ASP A 51 12.65 6.84 -11.77
N GLY A 52 13.08 5.66 -12.22
CA GLY A 52 13.64 4.64 -11.34
C GLY A 52 12.64 3.76 -10.59
N ARG A 53 11.33 4.06 -10.64
CA ARG A 53 10.30 3.22 -10.00
C ARG A 53 10.11 1.89 -10.72
N ILE A 54 10.20 1.89 -12.03
CA ILE A 54 10.03 0.69 -12.88
C ILE A 54 11.40 0.18 -13.32
N GLU A 55 11.62 -1.11 -13.15
CA GLU A 55 12.79 -1.78 -13.70
C GLU A 55 12.69 -1.82 -15.24
N ARG A 56 13.69 -1.24 -15.91
CA ARG A 56 13.72 -1.15 -17.37
C ARG A 56 14.50 -2.30 -17.97
N PHE A 57 13.93 -2.97 -18.94
CA PHE A 57 14.56 -4.07 -19.69
C PHE A 57 15.03 -3.64 -21.09
N ARG A 58 14.70 -2.41 -21.51
CA ARG A 58 15.03 -1.85 -22.83
C ARG A 58 15.09 -0.33 -22.79
N ASP A 59 15.68 0.26 -23.83
CA ASP A 59 15.62 1.70 -24.06
C ASP A 59 14.26 2.10 -24.68
N GLY A 60 13.87 3.37 -24.45
CA GLY A 60 12.64 3.94 -24.98
C GLY A 60 11.55 4.18 -23.94
N PRO A 61 10.33 4.56 -24.35
CA PRO A 61 9.23 4.79 -23.45
C PRO A 61 8.78 3.48 -22.77
N LEU A 62 8.28 3.59 -21.54
CA LEU A 62 7.74 2.44 -20.80
C LEU A 62 6.47 1.93 -21.47
N THR A 63 6.34 0.62 -21.55
CA THR A 63 5.10 -0.03 -22.01
C THR A 63 4.19 -0.34 -20.82
N LEU A 64 2.90 -0.56 -21.12
CA LEU A 64 1.94 -1.06 -20.14
C LEU A 64 2.40 -2.39 -19.53
N GLY A 65 3.00 -3.28 -20.34
CA GLY A 65 3.56 -4.55 -19.87
C GLY A 65 4.67 -4.36 -18.85
N GLU A 66 5.64 -3.48 -19.09
CA GLU A 66 6.72 -3.20 -18.14
C GLU A 66 6.19 -2.64 -16.82
N ILE A 67 5.18 -1.76 -16.87
CA ILE A 67 4.59 -1.18 -15.67
C ILE A 67 3.81 -2.22 -14.87
N PHE A 68 2.95 -2.99 -15.52
CA PHE A 68 2.13 -3.98 -14.81
C PHE A 68 2.91 -5.22 -14.38
N LEU A 69 4.04 -5.54 -15.02
CA LEU A 69 4.92 -6.64 -14.62
C LEU A 69 6.01 -6.22 -13.65
N ASN A 70 6.04 -4.94 -13.24
CA ASN A 70 7.03 -4.47 -12.27
C ASN A 70 6.97 -5.33 -11.00
N PRO A 71 8.12 -5.88 -10.53
CA PRO A 71 8.14 -6.81 -9.41
C PRO A 71 7.59 -6.20 -8.12
N THR A 72 7.03 -7.06 -7.28
CA THR A 72 6.66 -6.68 -5.90
C THR A 72 7.90 -6.19 -5.14
N LYS A 73 7.81 -5.02 -4.53
CA LYS A 73 8.87 -4.47 -3.69
C LYS A 73 9.20 -5.44 -2.55
N ILE A 74 10.47 -5.67 -2.29
CA ILE A 74 10.94 -6.52 -1.19
C ILE A 74 10.94 -5.70 0.10
N TYR A 75 10.06 -6.06 1.03
CA TYR A 75 9.93 -5.40 2.33
C TYR A 75 10.64 -6.15 3.45
N CYS A 76 10.98 -7.44 3.25
CA CYS A 76 11.47 -8.31 4.32
C CYS A 76 12.69 -7.75 5.04
N ASP A 77 13.74 -7.39 4.29
CA ASP A 77 14.99 -6.95 4.90
C ASP A 77 14.83 -5.65 5.70
N PRO A 78 14.22 -4.56 5.16
CA PRO A 78 13.97 -3.35 5.94
C PRO A 78 13.07 -3.57 7.16
N ILE A 79 12.08 -4.44 7.07
CA ILE A 79 11.16 -4.71 8.20
C ILE A 79 11.85 -5.55 9.28
N VAL A 80 12.63 -6.55 8.91
CA VAL A 80 13.44 -7.32 9.88
C VAL A 80 14.46 -6.41 10.55
N ASP A 81 15.13 -5.55 9.81
CA ASP A 81 16.07 -4.57 10.35
C ASP A 81 15.39 -3.57 11.28
N LEU A 82 14.19 -3.07 10.95
CA LEU A 82 13.39 -2.24 11.84
C LEU A 82 13.11 -2.93 13.18
N ILE A 83 12.71 -4.20 13.14
CA ILE A 83 12.35 -4.98 14.34
C ILE A 83 13.58 -5.27 15.22
N THR A 84 14.76 -5.39 14.61
CA THR A 84 16.00 -5.81 15.30
C THR A 84 16.91 -4.67 15.69
N ASN A 85 17.01 -3.63 14.86
CA ASN A 85 17.95 -2.54 14.96
C ASN A 85 17.30 -1.16 14.81
N GLY A 86 15.97 -1.10 14.77
CA GLY A 86 15.22 0.14 14.56
C GLY A 86 15.33 1.13 15.73
N PRO A 87 14.74 2.32 15.56
CA PRO A 87 14.88 3.44 16.50
C PRO A 87 14.01 3.33 17.74
N CYS A 88 13.26 2.24 17.91
CA CYS A 88 12.37 2.02 19.06
C CYS A 88 12.47 0.58 19.56
N ASP A 89 11.95 0.35 20.77
CA ASP A 89 11.78 -1.03 21.24
C ASP A 89 10.76 -1.76 20.39
N ARG A 90 11.04 -3.02 20.07
CA ARG A 90 10.16 -3.90 19.28
C ARG A 90 8.73 -3.95 19.83
N SER A 91 8.55 -3.84 21.15
CA SER A 91 7.23 -3.87 21.78
C SER A 91 6.34 -2.70 21.42
N MET A 92 6.92 -1.61 20.86
CA MET A 92 6.21 -0.43 20.36
C MET A 92 5.73 -0.57 18.91
N ILE A 93 6.08 -1.68 18.24
CA ILE A 93 5.55 -2.05 16.92
C ILE A 93 4.41 -3.03 17.15
N HIS A 94 3.18 -2.57 16.97
CA HIS A 94 2.00 -3.30 17.41
C HIS A 94 1.37 -4.15 16.28
N GLY A 95 1.55 -3.76 15.02
CA GLY A 95 0.99 -4.48 13.88
C GLY A 95 1.75 -4.26 12.59
N ILE A 96 1.78 -5.27 11.72
CA ILE A 96 2.37 -5.20 10.39
C ILE A 96 1.40 -5.84 9.41
N CYS A 97 1.02 -5.10 8.37
CA CYS A 97 0.07 -5.55 7.36
C CYS A 97 0.66 -5.39 5.96
N HIS A 98 0.86 -6.48 5.24
CA HIS A 98 1.13 -6.43 3.80
C HIS A 98 -0.18 -6.22 3.04
N VAL A 99 -0.28 -5.14 2.30
CA VAL A 99 -1.47 -4.78 1.51
C VAL A 99 -1.46 -5.57 0.21
N THR A 100 -2.28 -6.61 0.15
CA THR A 100 -2.36 -7.57 -0.96
C THR A 100 -3.74 -7.56 -1.62
N GLY A 101 -4.17 -8.67 -2.21
CA GLY A 101 -5.49 -8.84 -2.83
C GLY A 101 -6.66 -8.80 -1.84
N GLY A 102 -6.92 -7.71 -1.29
CA GLY A 102 -7.94 -7.33 -0.32
C GLY A 102 -7.79 -5.84 -0.03
N GLY A 103 -6.70 -5.26 -0.56
CA GLY A 103 -6.41 -3.85 -0.37
C GLY A 103 -6.41 -3.45 1.10
N LEU A 104 -7.00 -2.31 1.41
CA LEU A 104 -7.09 -1.80 2.79
C LEU A 104 -7.88 -2.72 3.72
N SER A 105 -8.79 -3.58 3.22
CA SER A 105 -9.52 -4.54 4.07
C SER A 105 -8.60 -5.57 4.74
N ASN A 106 -7.34 -5.70 4.31
CA ASN A 106 -6.35 -6.54 4.98
C ASN A 106 -6.09 -6.10 6.43
N LEU A 107 -6.23 -4.81 6.74
CA LEU A 107 -6.10 -4.29 8.09
C LEU A 107 -7.09 -4.95 9.08
N LEU A 108 -8.28 -5.32 8.63
CA LEU A 108 -9.28 -6.00 9.46
C LEU A 108 -8.82 -7.36 10.03
N ARG A 109 -7.70 -7.89 9.53
CA ARG A 109 -7.12 -9.14 10.02
C ARG A 109 -6.22 -8.96 11.23
N LEU A 110 -5.81 -7.71 11.52
CA LEU A 110 -4.89 -7.44 12.61
C LEU A 110 -5.56 -7.43 13.98
N HIS A 111 -6.84 -7.07 14.05
CA HIS A 111 -7.54 -6.97 15.33
C HIS A 111 -9.06 -7.23 15.17
N ASP A 112 -9.70 -7.79 16.22
CA ASP A 112 -11.09 -8.22 16.15
C ASP A 112 -12.12 -7.11 16.47
N THR A 113 -11.72 -6.02 17.12
CA THR A 113 -12.64 -4.97 17.58
C THR A 113 -12.22 -3.55 17.17
N LEU A 114 -10.91 -3.27 17.08
CA LEU A 114 -10.40 -1.98 16.65
C LEU A 114 -10.59 -1.78 15.14
N GLY A 115 -10.61 -0.53 14.72
CA GLY A 115 -10.67 -0.13 13.33
C GLY A 115 -9.52 0.81 12.95
N TRP A 116 -9.57 1.30 11.74
CA TRP A 116 -8.50 2.09 11.14
C TRP A 116 -9.09 3.29 10.43
N ASP A 117 -8.49 4.45 10.64
CA ASP A 117 -8.82 5.67 9.91
C ASP A 117 -7.64 6.09 9.03
N ILE A 118 -7.82 6.02 7.72
CA ILE A 118 -6.83 6.42 6.73
C ILE A 118 -7.15 7.85 6.28
N SER A 119 -6.66 8.82 7.04
CA SER A 119 -6.93 10.25 6.86
C SER A 119 -5.94 10.95 5.92
N ASN A 120 -4.76 10.37 5.70
CA ASN A 120 -3.71 10.93 4.85
C ASN A 120 -3.05 9.82 4.00
N PRO A 121 -3.77 9.22 3.03
CA PRO A 121 -3.24 8.11 2.24
C PRO A 121 -2.02 8.51 1.42
N LEU A 122 -1.18 7.52 1.09
CA LEU A 122 -0.09 7.70 0.13
C LEU A 122 -0.64 8.08 -1.26
N PRO A 123 0.14 8.77 -2.10
CA PRO A 123 -0.25 9.08 -3.47
C PRO A 123 -0.61 7.81 -4.25
N ILE A 124 -1.72 7.89 -4.98
CA ILE A 124 -2.15 6.83 -5.90
C ILE A 124 -1.21 6.83 -7.11
N LEU A 125 -0.70 5.66 -7.47
CA LEU A 125 0.17 5.54 -8.63
C LEU A 125 -0.65 5.62 -9.95
N PRO A 126 -0.10 6.20 -11.03
CA PRO A 126 -0.85 6.53 -12.25
C PRO A 126 -1.45 5.30 -12.95
N GLU A 127 -0.85 4.12 -12.82
CA GLU A 127 -1.42 2.89 -13.36
C GLU A 127 -2.76 2.51 -12.73
N PHE A 128 -3.01 2.85 -11.46
CA PHE A 128 -4.30 2.60 -10.82
C PHE A 128 -5.38 3.52 -11.37
N ASP A 129 -5.05 4.80 -11.61
CA ASP A 129 -5.94 5.74 -12.28
C ASP A 129 -6.30 5.27 -13.69
N TRP A 130 -5.31 4.72 -14.40
CA TRP A 130 -5.52 4.17 -15.73
C TRP A 130 -6.47 2.96 -15.70
N ILE A 131 -6.26 2.01 -14.78
CA ILE A 131 -7.15 0.85 -14.58
C ILE A 131 -8.56 1.33 -14.27
N GLN A 132 -8.71 2.26 -13.33
CA GLN A 132 -10.00 2.76 -12.88
C GLN A 132 -10.79 3.39 -14.02
N LYS A 133 -10.16 4.29 -14.77
CA LYS A 133 -10.79 5.01 -15.89
C LYS A 133 -11.18 4.07 -17.04
N ASN A 134 -10.26 3.22 -17.48
CA ASN A 134 -10.52 2.33 -18.61
C ASN A 134 -11.42 1.16 -18.27
N GLY A 135 -11.44 0.73 -16.99
CA GLY A 135 -12.33 -0.32 -16.50
C GLY A 135 -13.66 0.16 -15.95
N ASN A 136 -13.85 1.49 -15.84
CA ASN A 136 -15.00 2.10 -15.15
C ASN A 136 -15.24 1.45 -13.77
N VAL A 137 -14.15 1.30 -12.98
CA VAL A 137 -14.15 0.62 -11.69
C VAL A 137 -14.42 1.62 -10.58
N SER A 138 -15.28 1.30 -9.63
CA SER A 138 -15.56 2.17 -8.50
C SER A 138 -14.36 2.30 -7.55
N ASP A 139 -14.26 3.43 -6.82
CA ASP A 139 -13.20 3.67 -5.83
C ASP A 139 -13.13 2.53 -4.81
N LYS A 140 -14.27 2.10 -4.30
CA LYS A 140 -14.34 0.99 -3.35
C LYS A 140 -13.73 -0.31 -3.89
N GLU A 141 -14.05 -0.66 -5.14
CA GLU A 141 -13.52 -1.89 -5.75
C GLU A 141 -12.01 -1.76 -6.05
N MET A 142 -11.55 -0.58 -6.46
CA MET A 142 -10.11 -0.30 -6.60
C MET A 142 -9.37 -0.54 -5.29
N HIS A 143 -9.81 0.07 -4.19
CA HIS A 143 -9.19 -0.08 -2.87
C HIS A 143 -9.40 -1.46 -2.22
N ARG A 144 -10.35 -2.23 -2.72
CA ARG A 144 -10.56 -3.62 -2.32
C ARG A 144 -9.64 -4.59 -3.07
N THR A 145 -9.32 -4.27 -4.33
CA THR A 145 -8.55 -5.16 -5.22
C THR A 145 -7.06 -4.87 -5.18
N PHE A 146 -6.69 -3.60 -5.05
CA PHE A 146 -5.32 -3.13 -5.18
C PHE A 146 -4.79 -2.46 -3.91
N ASN A 147 -3.47 -2.33 -3.86
CA ASN A 147 -2.76 -1.60 -2.80
C ASN A 147 -2.82 -0.07 -2.95
N MET A 148 -3.25 0.45 -4.10
CA MET A 148 -3.42 1.87 -4.42
C MET A 148 -2.19 2.75 -4.12
N GLY A 149 -0.97 2.19 -4.22
CA GLY A 149 0.28 2.89 -3.92
C GLY A 149 0.86 2.60 -2.53
N CYS A 150 0.10 1.95 -1.64
CA CYS A 150 0.55 1.59 -0.30
C CYS A 150 0.72 0.06 -0.20
N GLY A 151 1.97 -0.43 -0.24
CA GLY A 151 2.24 -1.87 -0.26
C GLY A 151 2.30 -2.51 1.12
N MET A 152 2.65 -1.74 2.17
CA MET A 152 2.70 -2.23 3.54
C MET A 152 2.29 -1.13 4.52
N ILE A 153 1.66 -1.53 5.63
CA ILE A 153 1.27 -0.62 6.72
C ILE A 153 1.82 -1.19 8.02
N ILE A 154 2.46 -0.31 8.82
CA ILE A 154 2.95 -0.64 10.15
C ILE A 154 2.21 0.22 11.16
N ALA A 155 1.62 -0.41 12.17
CA ALA A 155 1.02 0.26 13.32
C ALA A 155 2.02 0.32 14.47
N VAL A 156 2.26 1.51 14.98
CA VAL A 156 3.21 1.76 16.07
C VAL A 156 2.61 2.68 17.12
N GLU A 157 3.14 2.59 18.34
CA GLU A 157 2.83 3.57 19.38
C GLU A 157 3.11 5.00 18.89
N SER A 158 2.19 5.92 19.15
CA SER A 158 2.26 7.30 18.62
C SER A 158 3.56 8.03 18.98
N SER A 159 4.13 7.75 20.15
CA SER A 159 5.38 8.36 20.65
C SER A 159 6.60 8.07 19.77
N VAL A 160 6.61 6.97 19.03
CA VAL A 160 7.74 6.55 18.19
C VAL A 160 7.47 6.68 16.70
N ALA A 161 6.25 7.03 16.31
CA ALA A 161 5.83 7.03 14.92
C ALA A 161 6.73 7.87 14.00
N LYS A 162 7.13 9.07 14.46
CA LYS A 162 8.01 9.93 13.66
C LYS A 162 9.39 9.28 13.44
N SER A 163 10.02 8.77 14.49
CA SER A 163 11.37 8.16 14.39
C SER A 163 11.34 6.89 13.53
N VAL A 164 10.29 6.09 13.64
CA VAL A 164 10.10 4.88 12.83
C VAL A 164 9.83 5.26 11.35
N CYS A 165 9.01 6.27 11.12
CA CYS A 165 8.72 6.76 9.77
C CYS A 165 9.98 7.29 9.08
N ASP A 166 10.74 8.17 9.75
CA ASP A 166 12.00 8.73 9.22
C ASP A 166 13.01 7.60 8.93
N TRP A 167 13.14 6.63 9.83
CA TRP A 167 14.03 5.48 9.67
C TRP A 167 13.66 4.59 8.47
N LEU A 168 12.34 4.38 8.26
CA LEU A 168 11.83 3.63 7.12
C LEU A 168 12.01 4.40 5.82
N ASP A 169 11.80 5.72 5.82
CA ASP A 169 11.90 6.57 4.64
C ASP A 169 13.31 6.60 4.05
N GLU A 170 14.35 6.50 4.91
CA GLU A 170 15.74 6.37 4.46
C GLU A 170 16.01 5.08 3.66
N ARG A 171 15.22 4.01 3.88
CA ARG A 171 15.39 2.68 3.27
C ARG A 171 14.36 2.36 2.21
N LEU A 172 13.18 2.89 2.38
CA LEU A 172 11.99 2.72 1.55
C LEU A 172 11.35 4.09 1.29
N PRO A 173 11.96 4.94 0.45
CA PRO A 173 11.55 6.34 0.27
C PRO A 173 10.05 6.50 -0.05
N GLY A 174 9.45 7.54 0.52
CA GLY A 174 8.03 7.88 0.39
C GLY A 174 7.15 7.36 1.53
N CYS A 175 7.76 6.86 2.61
CA CYS A 175 7.01 6.49 3.81
C CYS A 175 6.39 7.71 4.48
N SER A 176 5.17 7.59 4.97
CA SER A 176 4.52 8.63 5.77
C SER A 176 3.51 8.06 6.75
N VAL A 177 3.15 8.86 7.75
CA VAL A 177 2.00 8.57 8.62
C VAL A 177 0.73 8.80 7.80
N ILE A 178 -0.06 7.73 7.63
CA ILE A 178 -1.25 7.73 6.77
C ILE A 178 -2.57 7.75 7.54
N GLY A 179 -2.52 7.57 8.86
CA GLY A 179 -3.73 7.51 9.69
C GLY A 179 -3.45 6.94 11.07
N GLU A 180 -4.49 6.46 11.71
CA GLU A 180 -4.44 5.96 13.08
C GLU A 180 -5.38 4.79 13.34
N VAL A 181 -5.12 4.07 14.41
CA VAL A 181 -6.01 3.04 14.97
C VAL A 181 -7.09 3.73 15.79
N VAL A 182 -8.35 3.37 15.53
CA VAL A 182 -9.53 3.97 16.16
C VAL A 182 -10.49 2.92 16.71
N ASN A 183 -11.34 3.32 17.64
CA ASN A 183 -12.41 2.47 18.15
C ASN A 183 -13.73 2.77 17.42
N ASN A 184 -13.89 2.25 16.21
CA ASN A 184 -15.05 2.51 15.35
C ASN A 184 -15.84 1.23 14.98
N GLY A 185 -15.66 0.15 15.74
CA GLY A 185 -16.37 -1.10 15.52
C GLY A 185 -15.80 -1.92 14.36
N ARG A 186 -14.47 -2.01 14.25
CA ARG A 186 -13.76 -2.84 13.27
C ARG A 186 -14.03 -2.43 11.81
N LYS A 187 -13.89 -1.15 11.53
CA LYS A 187 -14.05 -0.61 10.18
C LYS A 187 -12.74 0.00 9.70
N VAL A 188 -12.54 0.01 8.39
CA VAL A 188 -11.54 0.83 7.74
C VAL A 188 -12.25 2.02 7.12
N SER A 189 -12.04 3.22 7.67
CA SER A 189 -12.46 4.48 7.08
C SER A 189 -11.32 5.11 6.28
N HIS A 190 -11.65 5.91 5.31
CA HIS A 190 -10.71 6.55 4.41
C HIS A 190 -11.16 7.99 4.15
N VAL A 191 -10.21 8.89 3.83
CA VAL A 191 -10.53 10.27 3.45
C VAL A 191 -11.55 10.34 2.30
N ASN A 192 -11.54 9.39 1.39
CA ASN A 192 -12.64 9.20 0.44
C ASN A 192 -13.76 8.38 1.09
N PRO A 193 -14.95 8.96 1.35
CA PRO A 193 -16.04 8.29 2.07
C PRO A 193 -16.67 7.11 1.33
N GLU A 194 -16.43 6.94 0.03
CA GLU A 194 -16.85 5.77 -0.73
C GLU A 194 -16.01 4.52 -0.39
N VAL A 195 -14.81 4.73 0.18
CA VAL A 195 -13.88 3.67 0.61
C VAL A 195 -14.13 3.35 2.07
N LEU A 196 -15.08 2.47 2.33
CA LEU A 196 -15.43 1.97 3.66
C LEU A 196 -15.49 0.44 3.65
N PHE A 197 -14.79 -0.21 4.60
CA PHE A 197 -14.76 -1.66 4.79
C PHE A 197 -15.12 -2.06 6.22
#